data_ccdec2c1a96cf5acf4fe5544b29e5bfc
#
_entry.id   ccdec2c1a96cf5acf4fe5544b29e5bfc
#
_cell.length_a   1.000
_cell.length_b   1.000
_cell.length_c   1.000
_cell.angle_alpha   90.00
_cell.angle_beta   90.00
_cell.angle_gamma   90.00
#
_symmetry.space_group_name_H-M   'P 1'
#
loop_
_entity.id
_entity.type
_entity.pdbx_description
1 polymer ?
#
loop_
_entity_poly.entity_id
_entity_poly.type
_entity_poly.pdbx_seq_one_letter_code
_entity_poly.pdbx_strand_id
1 'polypeptide(L)'
;MDNQIISIIRKALKISWLIFVAIAAIISAAALIIQLPRVQTFIIGKVVESLDDRLDADISFEKIHFQPFKTLLVKNVMIIDRNPAYDAADSTAARVDTFFRAGYITARFRLDGLIKHQGIHLDEAVIEDAQMNLVLEDKPDMGDGDTSTDNLSRIFRIKKPEVPRRSEKEIFHIKSVTIKDMGFSMKNYGIDKIPYHGGINWDDLDVKDINLSVSELQFKAGIMSGKAESLSFREKSGYRTEFMSGIARVGRGKTIVENLKLDDPWSDLDLPLYMMSY
;
A
#
# COMPACT_ATOMS: atom_id res chain seq x y z
N MET A 1 -53.30 24.62 28.75
CA MET A 1 -52.32 24.81 27.69
C MET A 1 -51.22 23.70 27.67
N ASP A 2 -50.89 23.13 28.82
CA ASP A 2 -49.80 22.13 28.93
C ASP A 2 -50.08 20.75 28.27
N ASN A 3 -51.33 20.27 28.30
CA ASN A 3 -51.65 18.95 27.76
C ASN A 3 -51.54 18.86 26.20
N GLN A 4 -51.75 19.96 25.49
CA GLN A 4 -51.60 19.99 24.05
C GLN A 4 -50.10 19.96 23.65
N ILE A 5 -49.25 20.70 24.34
CA ILE A 5 -47.78 20.71 24.11
C ILE A 5 -47.18 19.33 24.34
N ILE A 6 -47.56 18.68 25.45
CA ILE A 6 -47.12 17.30 25.78
C ILE A 6 -47.55 16.30 24.71
N SER A 7 -48.76 16.43 24.15
CA SER A 7 -49.26 15.58 23.06
C SER A 7 -48.46 15.75 21.77
N ILE A 8 -48.11 17.01 21.41
CA ILE A 8 -47.29 17.32 20.23
C ILE A 8 -45.89 16.78 20.38
N ILE A 9 -45.25 16.94 21.57
CA ILE A 9 -43.92 16.40 21.85
C ILE A 9 -43.90 14.87 21.76
N ARG A 10 -44.90 14.17 22.29
CA ARG A 10 -45.01 12.71 22.20
C ARG A 10 -45.21 12.25 20.74
N LYS A 11 -45.97 12.96 19.94
CA LYS A 11 -46.11 12.65 18.50
C LYS A 11 -44.80 12.87 17.75
N ALA A 12 -44.13 13.97 17.99
CA ALA A 12 -42.81 14.27 17.38
C ALA A 12 -41.74 13.22 17.75
N LEU A 13 -41.67 12.79 19.01
CA LEU A 13 -40.79 11.73 19.46
C LEU A 13 -41.11 10.37 18.81
N LYS A 14 -42.39 10.01 18.67
CA LYS A 14 -42.77 8.78 17.97
C LYS A 14 -42.41 8.80 16.50
N ILE A 15 -42.63 9.92 15.81
CA ILE A 15 -42.28 10.07 14.38
C ILE A 15 -40.73 10.01 14.24
N SER A 16 -39.98 10.72 15.07
CA SER A 16 -38.52 10.68 15.06
C SER A 16 -37.97 9.28 15.32
N TRP A 17 -38.54 8.54 16.26
CA TRP A 17 -38.18 7.15 16.53
C TRP A 17 -38.50 6.24 15.34
N LEU A 18 -39.63 6.42 14.67
CA LEU A 18 -40.04 5.62 13.51
C LEU A 18 -39.11 5.87 12.31
N ILE A 19 -38.72 7.14 12.10
CA ILE A 19 -37.72 7.51 11.08
C ILE A 19 -36.36 6.87 11.41
N PHE A 20 -35.91 6.91 12.66
CA PHE A 20 -34.66 6.29 13.08
C PHE A 20 -34.68 4.78 12.83
N VAL A 21 -35.74 4.09 13.20
CA VAL A 21 -35.90 2.64 12.97
C VAL A 21 -35.92 2.33 11.47
N ALA A 22 -36.60 3.14 10.66
CA ALA A 22 -36.63 2.96 9.20
C ALA A 22 -35.23 3.12 8.58
N ILE A 23 -34.47 4.15 8.99
CA ILE A 23 -33.11 4.36 8.53
C ILE A 23 -32.21 3.19 8.96
N ALA A 24 -32.30 2.74 10.21
CA ALA A 24 -31.55 1.60 10.73
C ALA A 24 -31.88 0.32 9.95
N ALA A 25 -33.16 0.09 9.61
CA ALA A 25 -33.59 -1.05 8.81
C ALA A 25 -33.03 -0.99 7.38
N ILE A 26 -33.03 0.18 6.75
CA ILE A 26 -32.46 0.38 5.40
C ILE A 26 -30.94 0.12 5.41
N ILE A 27 -30.22 0.65 6.39
CA ILE A 27 -28.79 0.43 6.54
C ILE A 27 -28.49 -1.07 6.77
N SER A 28 -29.28 -1.72 7.62
CA SER A 28 -29.13 -3.16 7.90
C SER A 28 -29.43 -4.00 6.66
N ALA A 29 -30.47 -3.68 5.91
CA ALA A 29 -30.80 -4.35 4.65
C ALA A 29 -29.68 -4.15 3.60
N ALA A 30 -29.17 -2.94 3.44
CA ALA A 30 -28.05 -2.65 2.55
C ALA A 30 -26.79 -3.44 2.95
N ALA A 31 -26.47 -3.51 4.25
CA ALA A 31 -25.36 -4.30 4.77
C ALA A 31 -25.52 -5.80 4.49
N LEU A 32 -26.74 -6.34 4.59
CA LEU A 32 -27.04 -7.74 4.24
C LEU A 32 -26.93 -7.99 2.73
N ILE A 33 -27.41 -7.06 1.90
CA ILE A 33 -27.34 -7.17 0.44
C ILE A 33 -25.88 -7.19 -0.02
N ILE A 34 -25.01 -6.34 0.55
CA ILE A 34 -23.57 -6.32 0.23
C ILE A 34 -22.87 -7.63 0.61
N GLN A 35 -23.39 -8.38 1.58
CA GLN A 35 -22.86 -9.69 1.97
C GLN A 35 -23.22 -10.82 0.99
N LEU A 36 -24.17 -10.60 0.08
CA LEU A 36 -24.54 -11.61 -0.91
C LEU A 36 -23.37 -11.85 -1.89
N PRO A 37 -22.98 -13.11 -2.15
CA PRO A 37 -21.84 -13.42 -3.03
C PRO A 37 -21.98 -12.78 -4.43
N ARG A 38 -23.17 -12.74 -5.00
CA ARG A 38 -23.41 -12.12 -6.31
C ARG A 38 -23.14 -10.61 -6.32
N VAL A 39 -23.50 -9.92 -5.23
CA VAL A 39 -23.30 -8.47 -5.11
C VAL A 39 -21.81 -8.19 -4.88
N GLN A 40 -21.15 -9.00 -4.07
CA GLN A 40 -19.70 -8.92 -3.88
C GLN A 40 -18.96 -9.11 -5.22
N THR A 41 -19.30 -10.14 -5.98
CA THR A 41 -18.71 -10.38 -7.32
C THR A 41 -18.96 -9.20 -8.27
N PHE A 42 -20.14 -8.60 -8.26
CA PHE A 42 -20.44 -7.42 -9.08
C PHE A 42 -19.62 -6.20 -8.67
N ILE A 43 -19.53 -5.89 -7.37
CA ILE A 43 -18.72 -4.76 -6.85
C ILE A 43 -17.26 -4.99 -7.21
N ILE A 44 -16.75 -6.20 -7.01
CA ILE A 44 -15.39 -6.61 -7.34
C ILE A 44 -15.12 -6.40 -8.84
N GLY A 45 -16.01 -6.88 -9.71
CA GLY A 45 -15.87 -6.68 -11.15
C GLY A 45 -15.74 -5.20 -11.52
N LYS A 46 -16.53 -4.32 -10.92
CA LYS A 46 -16.46 -2.87 -11.13
C LYS A 46 -15.18 -2.23 -10.60
N VAL A 47 -14.69 -2.70 -9.46
CA VAL A 47 -13.39 -2.23 -8.91
C VAL A 47 -12.24 -2.65 -9.82
N VAL A 48 -12.22 -3.92 -10.25
CA VAL A 48 -11.18 -4.41 -11.18
C VAL A 48 -11.21 -3.65 -12.49
N GLU A 49 -12.39 -3.50 -13.11
CA GLU A 49 -12.56 -2.73 -14.34
C GLU A 49 -12.02 -1.29 -14.19
N SER A 50 -12.32 -0.64 -13.05
CA SER A 50 -11.82 0.71 -12.76
C SER A 50 -10.30 0.76 -12.53
N LEU A 51 -9.72 -0.29 -11.98
CA LEU A 51 -8.26 -0.39 -11.79
C LEU A 51 -7.55 -0.71 -13.11
N ASP A 52 -8.12 -1.59 -13.91
CA ASP A 52 -7.60 -1.99 -15.22
C ASP A 52 -7.43 -0.79 -16.16
N ASP A 53 -8.39 0.15 -16.14
CA ASP A 53 -8.33 1.40 -16.89
C ASP A 53 -7.25 2.37 -16.39
N ARG A 54 -6.86 2.27 -15.12
CA ARG A 54 -5.93 3.21 -14.46
C ARG A 54 -4.51 2.72 -14.38
N LEU A 55 -4.32 1.42 -14.40
CA LEU A 55 -3.03 0.77 -14.25
C LEU A 55 -2.59 0.13 -15.57
N ASP A 56 -1.29 0.09 -15.81
CA ASP A 56 -0.72 -0.66 -16.92
C ASP A 56 -0.31 -2.07 -16.47
N ALA A 57 -1.26 -2.79 -15.88
CA ALA A 57 -1.07 -4.11 -15.31
C ALA A 57 -2.36 -4.92 -15.33
N ASP A 58 -2.23 -6.23 -15.36
CA ASP A 58 -3.33 -7.16 -15.15
C ASP A 58 -3.43 -7.52 -13.68
N ILE A 59 -4.60 -7.26 -13.07
CA ILE A 59 -4.85 -7.55 -11.67
C ILE A 59 -5.75 -8.77 -11.56
N SER A 60 -5.32 -9.76 -10.78
CA SER A 60 -6.11 -10.94 -10.47
C SER A 60 -6.11 -11.23 -8.97
N PHE A 61 -7.14 -11.93 -8.51
CA PHE A 61 -7.25 -12.45 -7.15
C PHE A 61 -8.21 -13.64 -7.13
N GLU A 62 -8.02 -14.53 -6.17
CA GLU A 62 -8.86 -15.71 -6.02
C GLU A 62 -10.19 -15.37 -5.36
N LYS A 63 -10.14 -14.60 -4.27
CA LYS A 63 -11.32 -14.31 -3.46
C LYS A 63 -11.20 -12.97 -2.76
N ILE A 64 -12.32 -12.23 -2.76
CA ILE A 64 -12.49 -11.08 -1.90
C ILE A 64 -13.63 -11.37 -0.92
N HIS A 65 -13.41 -11.08 0.35
CA HIS A 65 -14.42 -11.11 1.38
C HIS A 65 -14.52 -9.73 2.02
N PHE A 66 -15.67 -9.12 1.90
CA PHE A 66 -15.94 -7.81 2.46
C PHE A 66 -16.97 -7.92 3.59
N GLN A 67 -16.59 -7.51 4.78
CA GLN A 67 -17.50 -7.29 5.89
C GLN A 67 -17.82 -5.80 5.95
N PRO A 68 -19.09 -5.38 5.70
CA PRO A 68 -19.47 -3.98 5.68
C PRO A 68 -19.00 -3.26 6.93
N PHE A 69 -18.39 -2.08 6.72
CA PHE A 69 -17.90 -1.18 7.76
C PHE A 69 -16.81 -1.75 8.71
N LYS A 70 -16.19 -2.87 8.37
CA LYS A 70 -15.17 -3.48 9.22
C LYS A 70 -13.92 -3.87 8.44
N THR A 71 -14.00 -4.93 7.65
CA THR A 71 -12.81 -5.61 7.14
C THR A 71 -12.98 -5.97 5.66
N LEU A 72 -11.93 -5.72 4.90
CA LEU A 72 -11.70 -6.28 3.57
C LEU A 72 -10.63 -7.34 3.68
N LEU A 73 -10.89 -8.55 3.21
CA LEU A 73 -9.92 -9.61 3.04
C LEU A 73 -9.82 -9.94 1.57
N VAL A 74 -8.62 -9.90 1.02
CA VAL A 74 -8.32 -10.31 -0.35
C VAL A 74 -7.32 -11.47 -0.31
N LYS A 75 -7.60 -12.52 -1.07
CA LYS A 75 -6.78 -13.73 -1.11
C LYS A 75 -6.16 -13.91 -2.48
N ASN A 76 -4.89 -14.32 -2.51
CA ASN A 76 -4.11 -14.60 -3.70
C ASN A 76 -4.17 -13.45 -4.74
N VAL A 77 -3.76 -12.25 -4.30
CA VAL A 77 -3.64 -11.09 -5.17
C VAL A 77 -2.42 -11.24 -6.04
N MET A 78 -2.56 -10.90 -7.32
CA MET A 78 -1.46 -10.85 -8.27
C MET A 78 -1.60 -9.62 -9.17
N ILE A 79 -0.51 -8.89 -9.33
CA ILE A 79 -0.39 -7.76 -10.25
C ILE A 79 0.71 -8.12 -11.25
N ILE A 80 0.32 -8.29 -12.50
CA ILE A 80 1.20 -8.70 -13.61
C ILE A 80 1.45 -7.48 -14.50
N ASP A 81 2.71 -7.19 -14.75
CA ASP A 81 3.12 -6.11 -15.67
C ASP A 81 2.77 -6.51 -17.11
N ARG A 82 2.04 -5.65 -17.83
CA ARG A 82 1.69 -5.88 -19.24
C ARG A 82 2.89 -5.71 -20.19
N ASN A 83 3.87 -4.93 -19.76
CA ASN A 83 5.06 -4.62 -20.53
C ASN A 83 6.34 -4.94 -19.74
N PRO A 84 6.59 -6.25 -19.44
CA PRO A 84 7.72 -6.62 -18.62
C PRO A 84 9.04 -6.22 -19.28
N ALA A 85 9.99 -5.80 -18.45
CA ALA A 85 11.33 -5.43 -18.85
C ALA A 85 12.10 -6.59 -19.47
N TYR A 86 12.91 -6.27 -20.47
CA TYR A 86 13.87 -7.20 -21.05
C TYR A 86 15.26 -6.97 -20.48
N ASP A 87 15.95 -8.03 -20.11
CA ASP A 87 17.40 -8.01 -20.12
C ASP A 87 17.86 -8.10 -21.60
N ALA A 88 18.24 -6.98 -22.18
CA ALA A 88 18.70 -6.93 -23.56
C ALA A 88 20.01 -7.72 -23.78
N ALA A 89 20.77 -7.97 -22.69
CA ALA A 89 22.02 -8.71 -22.73
C ALA A 89 21.82 -10.22 -22.56
N ASP A 90 20.66 -10.68 -22.05
CA ASP A 90 20.37 -12.08 -21.80
C ASP A 90 18.93 -12.41 -22.23
N SER A 91 18.77 -12.74 -23.52
CA SER A 91 17.46 -13.14 -24.07
C SER A 91 16.92 -14.47 -23.50
N THR A 92 17.71 -15.19 -22.68
CA THR A 92 17.33 -16.43 -22.02
C THR A 92 16.88 -16.21 -20.58
N ALA A 93 17.09 -15.01 -20.01
CA ALA A 93 16.64 -14.67 -18.66
C ALA A 93 15.11 -14.73 -18.59
N ALA A 94 14.61 -15.45 -17.60
CA ALA A 94 13.17 -15.54 -17.37
C ALA A 94 12.61 -14.14 -17.11
N ARG A 95 11.56 -13.79 -17.86
CA ARG A 95 10.82 -12.54 -17.67
C ARG A 95 10.25 -12.47 -16.25
N VAL A 96 10.44 -11.38 -15.58
CA VAL A 96 9.76 -11.09 -14.31
C VAL A 96 8.48 -10.32 -14.64
N ASP A 97 7.41 -11.06 -14.96
CA ASP A 97 6.12 -10.49 -15.33
C ASP A 97 5.31 -10.07 -14.09
N THR A 98 5.52 -10.75 -12.97
CA THR A 98 4.78 -10.49 -11.74
C THR A 98 5.43 -9.34 -10.97
N PHE A 99 4.77 -8.18 -10.96
CA PHE A 99 5.19 -7.05 -10.15
C PHE A 99 4.97 -7.31 -8.65
N PHE A 100 3.77 -7.78 -8.30
CA PHE A 100 3.39 -8.03 -6.92
C PHE A 100 2.49 -9.25 -6.80
N ARG A 101 2.70 -10.05 -5.76
CA ARG A 101 1.78 -11.08 -5.34
C ARG A 101 1.65 -11.07 -3.82
N ALA A 102 0.50 -11.48 -3.29
CA ALA A 102 0.30 -11.68 -1.86
C ALA A 102 -0.70 -12.82 -1.62
N GLY A 103 -0.41 -13.69 -0.67
CA GLY A 103 -1.33 -14.73 -0.23
C GLY A 103 -2.56 -14.14 0.43
N TYR A 104 -2.35 -13.16 1.33
CA TYR A 104 -3.45 -12.48 2.03
C TYR A 104 -3.17 -10.99 2.19
N ILE A 105 -4.21 -10.19 1.93
CA ILE A 105 -4.24 -8.77 2.28
C ILE A 105 -5.51 -8.53 3.09
N THR A 106 -5.33 -8.00 4.29
CA THR A 106 -6.45 -7.62 5.17
C THR A 106 -6.38 -6.13 5.45
N ALA A 107 -7.50 -5.43 5.32
CA ALA A 107 -7.63 -4.02 5.65
C ALA A 107 -8.85 -3.80 6.55
N ARG A 108 -8.67 -3.12 7.68
CA ARG A 108 -9.75 -2.74 8.59
C ARG A 108 -9.98 -1.23 8.51
N PHE A 109 -11.19 -0.87 8.10
CA PHE A 109 -11.58 0.51 7.86
C PHE A 109 -12.02 1.22 9.14
N ARG A 110 -11.71 2.51 9.21
CA ARG A 110 -12.27 3.41 10.21
C ARG A 110 -13.59 3.99 9.72
N LEU A 111 -14.65 3.81 10.50
CA LEU A 111 -15.98 4.31 10.15
C LEU A 111 -16.06 5.84 10.13
N ASP A 112 -15.38 6.50 11.05
CA ASP A 112 -15.32 7.96 11.11
C ASP A 112 -14.56 8.57 9.92
N GLY A 113 -13.56 7.87 9.40
CA GLY A 113 -12.80 8.26 8.21
C GLY A 113 -13.63 8.28 6.94
N LEU A 114 -14.54 7.32 6.76
CA LEU A 114 -15.42 7.24 5.60
C LEU A 114 -16.40 8.42 5.48
N ILE A 115 -16.75 9.05 6.60
CA ILE A 115 -17.75 10.12 6.66
C ILE A 115 -17.12 11.52 6.65
N LYS A 116 -15.95 11.67 7.27
CA LYS A 116 -15.36 13.00 7.58
C LYS A 116 -14.16 13.37 6.73
N HIS A 117 -13.50 12.42 6.09
CA HIS A 117 -12.19 12.65 5.47
C HIS A 117 -12.18 12.33 3.98
N GLN A 118 -11.39 13.10 3.23
CA GLN A 118 -11.20 12.94 1.79
C GLN A 118 -10.10 11.92 1.43
N GLY A 119 -9.60 11.13 2.39
CA GLY A 119 -8.51 10.17 2.23
C GLY A 119 -8.89 8.75 2.68
N ILE A 120 -7.98 7.81 2.49
CA ILE A 120 -8.13 6.42 2.94
C ILE A 120 -7.65 6.34 4.39
N HIS A 121 -8.56 5.98 5.30
CA HIS A 121 -8.26 5.82 6.72
C HIS A 121 -8.49 4.37 7.15
N LEU A 122 -7.41 3.71 7.59
CA LEU A 122 -7.45 2.33 8.07
C LEU A 122 -7.00 2.29 9.54
N ASP A 123 -7.63 1.43 10.33
CA ASP A 123 -7.11 1.07 11.65
C ASP A 123 -5.97 0.08 11.53
N GLU A 124 -6.03 -0.81 10.54
CA GLU A 124 -5.05 -1.86 10.34
C GLU A 124 -4.98 -2.29 8.88
N ALA A 125 -3.77 -2.58 8.42
CA ALA A 125 -3.50 -3.30 7.20
C ALA A 125 -2.51 -4.43 7.48
N VAL A 126 -2.81 -5.64 7.00
CA VAL A 126 -1.93 -6.81 7.13
C VAL A 126 -1.70 -7.40 5.76
N ILE A 127 -0.44 -7.66 5.43
CA ILE A 127 -0.01 -8.31 4.19
C ILE A 127 0.79 -9.55 4.59
N GLU A 128 0.43 -10.70 4.06
CA GLU A 128 1.07 -11.99 4.40
C GLU A 128 1.42 -12.74 3.12
N ASP A 129 2.56 -13.44 3.15
CA ASP A 129 3.10 -14.25 2.03
C ASP A 129 3.14 -13.43 0.74
N ALA A 130 3.90 -12.35 0.75
CA ALA A 130 3.97 -11.44 -0.38
C ALA A 130 5.32 -11.48 -1.09
N GLN A 131 5.33 -11.11 -2.36
CA GLN A 131 6.52 -10.90 -3.17
C GLN A 131 6.32 -9.65 -4.01
N MET A 132 7.32 -8.75 -4.02
CA MET A 132 7.37 -7.59 -4.88
C MET A 132 8.65 -7.61 -5.72
N ASN A 133 8.51 -7.38 -7.02
CA ASN A 133 9.63 -7.37 -7.96
C ASN A 133 9.73 -5.99 -8.62
N LEU A 134 10.74 -5.23 -8.24
CA LEU A 134 11.07 -3.95 -8.85
C LEU A 134 12.09 -4.16 -9.96
N VAL A 135 11.81 -3.63 -11.13
CA VAL A 135 12.71 -3.68 -12.28
C VAL A 135 13.00 -2.26 -12.74
N LEU A 136 14.28 -1.92 -12.80
CA LEU A 136 14.79 -0.68 -13.36
C LEU A 136 15.28 -0.97 -14.79
N GLU A 137 14.91 -0.10 -15.73
CA GLU A 137 15.28 -0.22 -17.13
C GLU A 137 15.96 1.06 -17.60
N ASP A 138 16.98 0.91 -18.43
CA ASP A 138 17.45 2.03 -19.26
C ASP A 138 16.62 2.06 -20.53
N LYS A 139 15.77 3.07 -20.69
CA LYS A 139 15.09 3.30 -21.96
C LYS A 139 15.96 4.23 -22.79
N PRO A 140 16.48 3.77 -23.94
CA PRO A 140 17.05 4.69 -24.88
C PRO A 140 16.01 5.75 -25.22
N ASP A 141 16.43 6.99 -25.19
CA ASP A 141 15.70 8.25 -25.43
C ASP A 141 14.63 8.11 -26.55
N MET A 142 13.48 7.58 -26.20
CA MET A 142 12.31 7.64 -27.06
C MET A 142 11.63 8.96 -26.76
N GLY A 143 11.87 9.94 -27.63
CA GLY A 143 11.53 11.36 -27.56
C GLY A 143 10.10 11.76 -27.28
N ASP A 144 9.38 11.04 -26.45
CA ASP A 144 7.96 11.22 -26.15
C ASP A 144 7.64 11.30 -24.65
N GLY A 145 8.53 11.89 -23.86
CA GLY A 145 8.22 12.42 -22.53
C GLY A 145 7.91 11.40 -21.44
N ASP A 146 7.87 10.10 -21.71
CA ASP A 146 7.69 9.05 -20.69
C ASP A 146 9.07 8.55 -20.23
N THR A 147 9.57 9.17 -19.17
CA THR A 147 10.86 8.85 -18.54
C THR A 147 10.74 7.89 -17.38
N SER A 148 9.70 7.03 -17.31
CA SER A 148 9.61 6.02 -16.29
C SER A 148 10.68 4.96 -16.52
N THR A 149 11.68 4.93 -15.62
CA THR A 149 12.81 4.01 -15.68
C THR A 149 12.57 2.75 -14.85
N ASP A 150 11.37 2.56 -14.32
CA ASP A 150 11.02 1.43 -13.47
C ASP A 150 9.57 0.96 -13.71
N ASN A 151 9.33 -0.34 -13.44
CA ASN A 151 8.03 -0.95 -13.61
C ASN A 151 6.96 -0.42 -12.65
N LEU A 152 7.33 0.03 -11.45
CA LEU A 152 6.40 0.63 -10.50
C LEU A 152 5.80 1.93 -11.07
N SER A 153 6.66 2.84 -11.54
CA SER A 153 6.23 4.12 -12.13
C SER A 153 5.38 3.89 -13.37
N ARG A 154 5.72 2.91 -14.21
CA ARG A 154 4.97 2.54 -15.41
C ARG A 154 3.61 1.97 -15.07
N ILE A 155 3.54 0.93 -14.23
CA ILE A 155 2.29 0.27 -13.85
C ILE A 155 1.30 1.26 -13.25
N PHE A 156 1.75 2.12 -12.35
CA PHE A 156 0.91 3.09 -11.66
C PHE A 156 0.78 4.42 -12.42
N ARG A 157 1.39 4.52 -13.62
CA ARG A 157 1.39 5.74 -14.46
C ARG A 157 1.79 6.99 -13.66
N ILE A 158 2.81 6.85 -12.82
CA ILE A 158 3.32 7.93 -11.97
C ILE A 158 4.05 8.93 -12.85
N LYS A 159 3.43 10.08 -13.12
CA LYS A 159 4.06 11.19 -13.84
C LYS A 159 4.87 12.03 -12.85
N LYS A 160 6.12 12.37 -13.22
CA LYS A 160 6.88 13.39 -12.47
C LYS A 160 6.12 14.71 -12.56
N PRO A 161 5.72 15.32 -11.43
CA PRO A 161 5.03 16.60 -11.50
C PRO A 161 5.99 17.68 -12.03
N GLU A 162 5.58 18.38 -13.06
CA GLU A 162 6.35 19.51 -13.66
C GLU A 162 6.56 20.65 -12.65
N VAL A 163 5.67 20.79 -11.68
CA VAL A 163 5.79 21.72 -10.56
C VAL A 163 5.24 21.05 -9.31
N PRO A 164 5.95 21.07 -8.17
CA PRO A 164 5.47 20.48 -6.94
C PRO A 164 4.20 21.21 -6.46
N ARG A 165 3.03 20.62 -6.74
CA ARG A 165 1.76 21.15 -6.22
C ARG A 165 1.76 20.97 -4.70
N ARG A 166 1.70 22.06 -3.96
CA ARG A 166 1.47 22.06 -2.51
C ARG A 166 0.03 21.63 -2.22
N SER A 167 -0.22 20.33 -2.23
CA SER A 167 -1.46 19.80 -1.70
C SER A 167 -1.25 19.51 -0.20
N GLU A 168 -1.97 20.19 0.66
CA GLU A 168 -1.97 19.90 2.10
C GLU A 168 -2.87 18.70 2.46
N LYS A 169 -3.49 18.08 1.45
CA LYS A 169 -4.40 16.95 1.64
C LYS A 169 -3.67 15.73 2.14
N GLU A 170 -4.27 15.06 3.09
CA GLU A 170 -3.91 13.72 3.52
C GLU A 170 -4.52 12.72 2.52
N ILE A 171 -3.66 11.90 1.91
CA ILE A 171 -4.10 10.90 0.93
C ILE A 171 -4.50 9.61 1.64
N PHE A 172 -3.69 9.18 2.60
CA PHE A 172 -4.02 8.06 3.46
C PHE A 172 -3.40 8.19 4.86
N HIS A 173 -4.03 7.51 5.82
CA HIS A 173 -3.54 7.31 7.17
C HIS A 173 -3.92 5.90 7.64
N ILE A 174 -2.92 5.11 8.01
CA ILE A 174 -3.08 3.74 8.49
C ILE A 174 -2.41 3.66 9.86
N LYS A 175 -3.20 3.37 10.91
CA LYS A 175 -2.67 3.33 12.27
C LYS A 175 -1.66 2.22 12.48
N SER A 176 -1.90 1.05 11.90
CA SER A 176 -1.02 -0.11 12.01
C SER A 176 -0.92 -0.84 10.69
N VAL A 177 0.32 -1.07 10.24
CA VAL A 177 0.63 -1.91 9.08
C VAL A 177 1.52 -3.05 9.58
N THR A 178 1.16 -4.27 9.22
CA THR A 178 1.96 -5.47 9.48
C THR A 178 2.21 -6.20 8.18
N ILE A 179 3.47 -6.47 7.91
CA ILE A 179 3.92 -7.32 6.80
C ILE A 179 4.56 -8.55 7.41
N LYS A 180 4.15 -9.73 6.95
CA LYS A 180 4.69 -11.01 7.39
C LYS A 180 5.15 -11.82 6.18
N ASP A 181 6.37 -12.28 6.25
CA ASP A 181 6.96 -13.16 5.26
C ASP A 181 6.86 -12.60 3.82
N MET A 182 7.41 -11.41 3.63
CA MET A 182 7.48 -10.78 2.32
C MET A 182 8.87 -10.95 1.72
N GLY A 183 8.89 -11.22 0.40
CA GLY A 183 10.08 -11.10 -0.44
C GLY A 183 10.07 -9.78 -1.20
N PHE A 184 11.26 -9.25 -1.44
CA PHE A 184 11.47 -8.10 -2.31
C PHE A 184 12.68 -8.36 -3.21
N SER A 185 12.49 -8.21 -4.51
CA SER A 185 13.62 -8.22 -5.44
C SER A 185 13.71 -6.90 -6.22
N MET A 186 14.92 -6.45 -6.49
CA MET A 186 15.19 -5.34 -7.37
C MET A 186 16.26 -5.73 -8.37
N LYS A 187 15.99 -5.50 -9.66
CA LYS A 187 16.92 -5.75 -10.75
C LYS A 187 17.07 -4.52 -11.60
N ASN A 188 18.31 -4.10 -11.83
CA ASN A 188 18.63 -2.98 -12.69
C ASN A 188 19.21 -3.52 -14.01
N TYR A 189 18.43 -3.43 -15.08
CA TYR A 189 18.85 -3.82 -16.43
C TYR A 189 19.45 -2.66 -17.23
N GLY A 190 19.41 -1.44 -16.68
CA GLY A 190 19.92 -0.23 -17.35
C GLY A 190 21.42 -0.01 -17.22
N ILE A 191 22.13 -0.90 -16.54
CA ILE A 191 23.57 -0.79 -16.35
C ILE A 191 24.29 -2.06 -16.77
N ASP A 192 25.52 -1.90 -17.29
CA ASP A 192 26.39 -3.03 -17.59
C ASP A 192 26.66 -3.84 -16.34
N LYS A 193 26.57 -5.17 -16.45
CA LYS A 193 26.84 -6.10 -15.35
C LYS A 193 28.31 -6.04 -14.97
N ILE A 194 28.66 -5.21 -13.99
CA ILE A 194 29.99 -5.17 -13.41
C ILE A 194 30.16 -6.38 -12.48
N PRO A 195 31.29 -7.15 -12.56
CA PRO A 195 31.54 -8.23 -11.65
C PRO A 195 31.48 -7.75 -10.20
N TYR A 196 30.59 -8.33 -9.41
CA TYR A 196 30.36 -7.94 -8.04
C TYR A 196 31.32 -8.68 -7.09
N HIS A 197 32.03 -7.97 -6.23
CA HIS A 197 33.11 -8.50 -5.41
C HIS A 197 32.80 -8.71 -3.93
N GLY A 198 31.52 -8.65 -3.55
CA GLY A 198 31.04 -8.96 -2.18
C GLY A 198 30.18 -7.84 -1.56
N GLY A 199 29.39 -8.18 -0.53
CA GLY A 199 28.46 -7.29 0.16
C GLY A 199 27.05 -7.26 -0.46
N ILE A 200 26.28 -6.19 -0.30
CA ILE A 200 24.96 -6.03 -0.87
C ILE A 200 25.09 -5.46 -2.29
N ASN A 201 24.51 -6.16 -3.27
CA ASN A 201 24.42 -5.66 -4.63
C ASN A 201 23.11 -4.88 -4.82
N TRP A 202 23.20 -3.56 -4.86
CA TRP A 202 22.04 -2.68 -5.00
C TRP A 202 21.40 -2.72 -6.39
N ASP A 203 22.08 -3.25 -7.41
CA ASP A 203 21.56 -3.40 -8.77
C ASP A 203 20.92 -4.78 -9.01
N ASP A 204 21.12 -5.71 -8.10
CA ASP A 204 20.53 -7.04 -8.11
C ASP A 204 20.27 -7.48 -6.66
N LEU A 205 19.25 -6.89 -6.06
CA LEU A 205 18.86 -7.12 -4.66
C LEU A 205 17.82 -8.25 -4.59
N ASP A 206 17.98 -9.16 -3.63
CA ASP A 206 17.00 -10.20 -3.30
C ASP A 206 16.89 -10.33 -1.78
N VAL A 207 15.81 -9.81 -1.25
CA VAL A 207 15.51 -9.75 0.18
C VAL A 207 14.35 -10.68 0.49
N LYS A 208 14.50 -11.51 1.52
CA LYS A 208 13.51 -12.50 1.96
C LYS A 208 13.20 -12.35 3.43
N ASP A 209 12.15 -13.02 3.87
CA ASP A 209 11.70 -13.06 5.27
C ASP A 209 11.52 -11.65 5.86
N ILE A 210 11.04 -10.72 5.03
CA ILE A 210 10.74 -9.37 5.50
C ILE A 210 9.53 -9.46 6.42
N ASN A 211 9.78 -9.14 7.71
CA ASN A 211 8.74 -8.94 8.70
C ASN A 211 8.81 -7.49 9.16
N LEU A 212 7.73 -6.75 8.98
CA LEU A 212 7.68 -5.32 9.25
C LEU A 212 6.42 -4.96 10.02
N SER A 213 6.57 -4.18 11.07
CA SER A 213 5.48 -3.53 11.78
C SER A 213 5.68 -2.02 11.76
N VAL A 214 4.70 -1.28 11.26
CA VAL A 214 4.71 0.18 11.18
C VAL A 214 3.47 0.73 11.86
N SER A 215 3.65 1.76 12.68
CA SER A 215 2.55 2.55 13.23
C SER A 215 2.49 3.94 12.59
N GLU A 216 1.27 4.50 12.56
CA GLU A 216 0.99 5.85 12.07
C GLU A 216 1.55 6.12 10.66
N LEU A 217 1.40 5.14 9.74
CA LEU A 217 1.79 5.32 8.35
C LEU A 217 0.84 6.29 7.66
N GLN A 218 1.37 7.40 7.17
CA GLN A 218 0.58 8.42 6.49
C GLN A 218 1.29 9.02 5.28
N PHE A 219 0.49 9.45 4.30
CA PHE A 219 0.96 10.27 3.20
C PHE A 219 0.18 11.58 3.17
N LYS A 220 0.85 12.65 3.54
CA LYS A 220 0.26 13.98 3.67
C LYS A 220 1.19 15.05 3.12
N ALA A 221 0.65 15.97 2.34
CA ALA A 221 1.40 17.10 1.82
C ALA A 221 2.68 16.72 1.04
N GLY A 222 2.68 15.56 0.36
CA GLY A 222 3.83 15.05 -0.39
C GLY A 222 4.95 14.46 0.50
N ILE A 223 4.63 14.14 1.74
CA ILE A 223 5.54 13.49 2.68
C ILE A 223 4.91 12.17 3.14
N MET A 224 5.64 11.08 2.96
CA MET A 224 5.34 9.79 3.58
C MET A 224 6.02 9.75 4.95
N SER A 225 5.31 9.38 5.98
CA SER A 225 5.86 9.23 7.32
C SER A 225 5.24 8.07 8.06
N GLY A 226 6.00 7.48 8.97
CA GLY A 226 5.56 6.38 9.81
C GLY A 226 6.65 6.01 10.81
N LYS A 227 6.27 5.25 11.83
CA LYS A 227 7.19 4.68 12.79
C LYS A 227 7.32 3.18 12.53
N ALA A 228 8.48 2.74 12.08
CA ALA A 228 8.84 1.33 12.07
C ALA A 228 9.05 0.89 13.53
N GLU A 229 8.16 0.04 14.02
CA GLU A 229 8.27 -0.55 15.36
C GLU A 229 9.26 -1.71 15.36
N SER A 230 9.26 -2.47 14.26
CA SER A 230 10.22 -3.55 14.02
C SER A 230 10.32 -3.84 12.53
N LEU A 231 11.52 -4.12 12.08
CA LEU A 231 11.80 -4.66 10.74
C LEU A 231 12.92 -5.70 10.88
N SER A 232 12.71 -6.86 10.29
CA SER A 232 13.74 -7.89 10.11
C SER A 232 13.69 -8.42 8.68
N PHE A 233 14.84 -8.85 8.16
CA PHE A 233 14.94 -9.43 6.82
C PHE A 233 16.27 -10.13 6.60
N ARG A 234 16.38 -10.87 5.49
CA ARG A 234 17.62 -11.48 4.98
C ARG A 234 17.84 -11.12 3.52
N GLU A 235 19.05 -10.76 3.16
CA GLU A 235 19.45 -10.46 1.80
C GLU A 235 20.35 -11.59 1.26
N LYS A 236 20.33 -11.84 -0.05
CA LYS A 236 21.00 -12.98 -0.71
C LYS A 236 22.53 -13.00 -0.52
N SER A 237 23.18 -11.85 -0.25
CA SER A 237 24.60 -11.77 0.08
C SER A 237 24.97 -12.40 1.43
N GLY A 238 23.95 -12.76 2.22
CA GLY A 238 24.11 -13.23 3.60
C GLY A 238 23.89 -12.15 4.64
N TYR A 239 23.75 -10.88 4.25
CA TYR A 239 23.38 -9.82 5.19
C TYR A 239 21.97 -10.07 5.75
N ARG A 240 21.83 -9.86 7.05
CA ARG A 240 20.54 -9.96 7.72
C ARG A 240 20.40 -8.90 8.79
N THR A 241 19.21 -8.36 8.93
CA THR A 241 18.83 -7.51 10.04
C THR A 241 17.91 -8.31 10.95
N GLU A 242 18.27 -8.41 12.22
CA GLU A 242 17.46 -9.10 13.24
C GLU A 242 16.40 -8.17 13.79
N PHE A 243 16.76 -6.89 13.97
CA PHE A 243 15.83 -5.86 14.40
C PHE A 243 16.26 -4.49 13.86
N MET A 244 15.28 -3.77 13.33
CA MET A 244 15.44 -2.35 13.02
C MET A 244 14.17 -1.59 13.40
N SER A 245 14.32 -0.41 14.00
CA SER A 245 13.20 0.48 14.32
C SER A 245 13.60 1.93 14.10
N GLY A 246 12.59 2.82 14.00
CA GLY A 246 12.84 4.24 13.82
C GLY A 246 11.63 4.98 13.26
N ILE A 247 11.68 6.30 13.27
CA ILE A 247 10.62 7.15 12.69
C ILE A 247 11.16 7.72 11.38
N ALA A 248 10.53 7.37 10.27
CA ALA A 248 10.94 7.83 8.94
C ALA A 248 9.99 8.89 8.37
N ARG A 249 10.56 9.89 7.70
CA ARG A 249 9.86 10.90 6.90
C ARG A 249 10.59 11.03 5.57
N VAL A 250 9.88 10.75 4.47
CA VAL A 250 10.44 10.75 3.12
C VAL A 250 9.61 11.66 2.23
N GLY A 251 10.24 12.57 1.52
CA GLY A 251 9.59 13.45 0.55
C GLY A 251 10.22 14.83 0.45
N ARG A 252 9.85 15.56 -0.57
CA ARG A 252 10.36 16.92 -0.85
C ARG A 252 11.88 17.00 -0.92
N GLY A 253 12.53 16.00 -1.53
CA GLY A 253 13.99 15.97 -1.67
C GLY A 253 14.75 15.71 -0.37
N LYS A 254 14.06 15.14 0.64
CA LYS A 254 14.68 14.80 1.94
C LYS A 254 14.18 13.47 2.46
N THR A 255 15.08 12.75 3.09
CA THR A 255 14.77 11.61 3.96
C THR A 255 15.30 11.94 5.35
N ILE A 256 14.44 11.80 6.35
CA ILE A 256 14.77 12.01 7.76
C ILE A 256 14.39 10.73 8.50
N VAL A 257 15.32 10.17 9.26
CA VAL A 257 15.07 9.05 10.16
C VAL A 257 15.51 9.45 11.56
N GLU A 258 14.59 9.35 12.52
CA GLU A 258 14.81 9.67 13.93
C GLU A 258 14.79 8.40 14.76
N ASN A 259 15.65 8.34 15.77
CA ASN A 259 15.76 7.23 16.71
C ASN A 259 15.94 5.88 16.01
N LEU A 260 16.81 5.85 14.98
CA LEU A 260 17.13 4.64 14.26
C LEU A 260 17.92 3.69 15.18
N LYS A 261 17.36 2.53 15.41
CA LYS A 261 18.05 1.41 16.06
C LYS A 261 18.15 0.28 15.06
N LEU A 262 19.31 -0.30 14.96
CA LEU A 262 19.60 -1.44 14.09
C LEU A 262 20.43 -2.44 14.88
N ASP A 263 19.97 -3.68 14.89
CA ASP A 263 20.66 -4.83 15.43
C ASP A 263 20.84 -5.86 14.32
N ASP A 264 22.08 -6.17 13.99
CA ASP A 264 22.46 -7.22 13.07
C ASP A 264 23.59 -8.07 13.67
N PRO A 265 23.97 -9.22 13.12
CA PRO A 265 24.99 -10.10 13.70
C PRO A 265 26.38 -9.50 13.87
N TRP A 266 26.63 -8.36 13.26
CA TRP A 266 27.96 -7.72 13.21
C TRP A 266 28.00 -6.34 13.86
N SER A 267 26.81 -5.72 14.06
CA SER A 267 26.74 -4.34 14.55
C SER A 267 25.47 -4.08 15.35
N ASP A 268 25.58 -3.18 16.30
CA ASP A 268 24.49 -2.54 17.04
C ASP A 268 24.62 -1.03 16.83
N LEU A 269 23.61 -0.44 16.21
CA LEU A 269 23.61 0.96 15.84
C LEU A 269 22.45 1.69 16.51
N ASP A 270 22.74 2.79 17.19
CA ASP A 270 21.75 3.72 17.74
C ASP A 270 22.06 5.14 17.22
N LEU A 271 21.23 5.61 16.27
CA LEU A 271 21.36 6.92 15.66
C LEU A 271 20.17 7.79 16.04
N PRO A 272 20.37 8.87 16.82
CA PRO A 272 19.29 9.79 17.17
C PRO A 272 18.64 10.46 15.95
N LEU A 273 19.46 10.78 14.94
CA LEU A 273 19.01 11.46 13.72
C LEU A 273 19.90 11.10 12.54
N TYR A 274 19.26 10.68 11.46
CA TYR A 274 19.87 10.59 10.13
C TYR A 274 19.09 11.48 9.16
N MET A 275 19.78 12.25 8.34
CA MET A 275 19.17 13.11 7.33
C MET A 275 19.95 13.04 6.02
N MET A 276 19.22 12.82 4.93
CA MET A 276 19.73 12.84 3.57
C MET A 276 18.92 13.82 2.73
N SER A 277 19.59 14.63 1.91
CA SER A 277 18.97 15.52 0.91
C SER A 277 19.40 15.09 -0.48
N TYR A 278 18.51 15.09 -1.49
CA TYR A 278 18.75 14.66 -2.86
C TYR A 278 17.96 15.50 -3.87
#